data_4f79dd159595b5d9ee8440e786735083
#
_entry.id   4f79dd159595b5d9ee8440e786735083
#
_cell.length_a   1.000
_cell.length_b   1.000
_cell.length_c   1.000
_cell.angle_alpha   90.00
_cell.angle_beta   90.00
_cell.angle_gamma   90.00
#
_symmetry.space_group_name_H-M   'P 1'
#
loop_
_entity.id
_entity.type
_entity.pdbx_description
1 polymer ?
#
loop_
_entity_poly.entity_id
_entity_poly.type
_entity_poly.pdbx_seq_one_letter_code
_entity_poly.pdbx_strand_id
1 'polypeptide(L)'
;DTVKDFADAKGLEVIAVSDFRERRVDSGWIEDFNSFCEKQWADFDYKLSDGECLREVQERNIRALNRVLKEYEGKNIVVGSHGTALSTIINFYDKSCGHGEFEEINSLMPWIVKFVFDGEQCVEIQKINVFNKKTDYIA
;
A
#
# COMPACT_ATOMS: atom_id res chain seq x y z
N ASP A 1 -8.78 13.60 4.32
CA ASP A 1 -9.08 12.30 3.71
C ASP A 1 -8.65 12.35 2.23
N THR A 2 -7.69 11.54 1.85
CA THR A 2 -7.01 11.58 0.54
C THR A 2 -7.96 11.38 -0.65
N VAL A 3 -9.03 10.63 -0.49
CA VAL A 3 -9.96 10.30 -1.58
C VAL A 3 -11.30 11.05 -1.50
N LYS A 4 -11.55 11.76 -0.40
CA LYS A 4 -12.87 12.36 -0.14
C LYS A 4 -13.28 13.38 -1.19
N ASP A 5 -12.42 14.34 -1.50
CA ASP A 5 -12.75 15.42 -2.45
C ASP A 5 -13.01 14.87 -3.86
N PHE A 6 -12.27 13.82 -4.26
CA PHE A 6 -12.51 13.12 -5.51
C PHE A 6 -13.86 12.38 -5.49
N ALA A 7 -14.17 11.68 -4.41
CA ALA A 7 -15.43 10.95 -4.26
C ALA A 7 -16.62 11.91 -4.29
N ASP A 8 -16.56 13.00 -3.53
CA ASP A 8 -17.60 14.04 -3.50
C ASP A 8 -17.82 14.64 -4.90
N ALA A 9 -16.74 14.98 -5.63
CA ALA A 9 -16.82 15.52 -6.98
C ALA A 9 -17.41 14.54 -8.01
N LYS A 10 -17.35 13.25 -7.76
CA LYS A 10 -17.88 12.17 -8.62
C LYS A 10 -19.21 11.60 -8.12
N GLY A 11 -19.72 12.06 -6.99
CA GLY A 11 -20.95 11.51 -6.39
C GLY A 11 -20.79 10.08 -5.93
N LEU A 12 -19.59 9.70 -5.47
CA LEU A 12 -19.26 8.36 -5.02
C LEU A 12 -19.26 8.28 -3.49
N GLU A 13 -19.70 7.15 -2.96
CA GLU A 13 -19.59 6.86 -1.53
C GLU A 13 -18.19 6.40 -1.16
N VAL A 14 -17.66 6.88 -0.02
CA VAL A 14 -16.41 6.41 0.55
C VAL A 14 -16.70 5.31 1.55
N ILE A 15 -16.21 4.11 1.27
CA ILE A 15 -16.37 2.94 2.12
C ILE A 15 -15.11 2.75 2.96
N ALA A 16 -15.24 2.74 4.29
CA ALA A 16 -14.12 2.53 5.19
C ALA A 16 -13.80 1.03 5.33
N VAL A 17 -12.56 0.66 5.00
CA VAL A 17 -12.05 -0.71 5.15
C VAL A 17 -10.86 -0.69 6.11
N SER A 18 -11.06 -1.17 7.33
CA SER A 18 -10.06 -1.10 8.41
C SER A 18 -8.75 -1.83 8.10
N ASP A 19 -8.80 -2.88 7.25
CA ASP A 19 -7.62 -3.65 6.88
C ASP A 19 -6.65 -2.90 5.94
N PHE A 20 -7.07 -1.77 5.34
CA PHE A 20 -6.18 -0.87 4.59
C PHE A 20 -5.50 0.20 5.45
N ARG A 21 -5.63 0.14 6.78
CA ARG A 21 -4.94 1.06 7.70
C ARG A 21 -3.42 0.91 7.61
N GLU A 22 -2.71 1.94 8.07
CA GLU A 22 -1.26 1.85 8.24
C GLU A 22 -0.88 0.81 9.31
N ARG A 23 0.37 0.34 9.27
CA ARG A 23 0.89 -0.57 10.27
C ARG A 23 0.90 0.08 11.65
N ARG A 24 0.65 -0.71 12.66
CA ARG A 24 0.94 -0.34 14.02
C ARG A 24 2.40 -0.64 14.31
N VAL A 25 3.16 0.38 14.66
CA VAL A 25 4.61 0.25 14.90
C VAL A 25 4.90 -0.22 16.30
N ASP A 26 4.39 0.49 17.30
CA ASP A 26 4.47 0.16 18.74
C ASP A 26 3.47 1.04 19.51
N SER A 27 3.38 0.85 20.83
CA SER A 27 2.64 1.71 21.74
C SER A 27 3.41 2.96 22.17
N GLY A 28 4.74 2.97 22.01
CA GLY A 28 5.67 4.02 22.41
C GLY A 28 6.41 4.71 21.28
N TRP A 29 7.22 5.68 21.64
CA TRP A 29 8.11 6.37 20.72
C TRP A 29 9.28 5.48 20.30
N ILE A 30 9.66 5.52 19.02
CA ILE A 30 10.84 4.84 18.48
C ILE A 30 11.92 5.87 18.20
N GLU A 31 13.07 5.73 18.85
CA GLU A 31 14.19 6.65 18.74
C GLU A 31 14.83 6.64 17.34
N ASP A 32 15.03 5.44 16.76
CA ASP A 32 15.57 5.24 15.42
C ASP A 32 14.56 4.52 14.52
N PHE A 33 13.64 5.30 13.97
CA PHE A 33 12.60 4.81 13.09
C PHE A 33 13.13 4.24 11.77
N ASN A 34 14.22 4.83 11.22
CA ASN A 34 14.80 4.35 9.97
C ASN A 34 15.41 2.96 10.14
N SER A 35 16.22 2.77 11.17
CA SER A 35 16.78 1.45 11.49
C SER A 35 15.69 0.40 11.76
N PHE A 36 14.58 0.80 12.40
CA PHE A 36 13.43 -0.08 12.59
C PHE A 36 12.81 -0.49 11.24
N CYS A 37 12.62 0.46 10.30
CA CYS A 37 12.10 0.17 8.97
C CYS A 37 13.03 -0.79 8.20
N GLU A 38 14.35 -0.53 8.21
CA GLU A 38 15.34 -1.41 7.57
C GLU A 38 15.23 -2.85 8.10
N LYS A 39 15.14 -3.02 9.42
CA LYS A 39 14.99 -4.33 10.06
C LYS A 39 13.72 -5.04 9.62
N GLN A 40 12.59 -4.32 9.55
CA GLN A 40 11.34 -4.90 9.08
C GLN A 40 11.40 -5.34 7.62
N TRP A 41 12.04 -4.55 6.75
CA TRP A 41 12.20 -4.93 5.34
C TRP A 41 13.20 -6.06 5.13
N ALA A 42 14.22 -6.18 6.00
CA ALA A 42 15.16 -7.30 6.00
C ALA A 42 14.54 -8.59 6.54
N ASP A 43 13.63 -8.48 7.50
CA ASP A 43 12.90 -9.60 8.11
C ASP A 43 11.42 -9.22 8.28
N PHE A 44 10.57 -9.78 7.42
CA PHE A 44 9.12 -9.51 7.42
C PHE A 44 8.40 -9.95 8.70
N ASP A 45 9.02 -10.77 9.51
CA ASP A 45 8.47 -11.22 10.80
C ASP A 45 8.98 -10.38 11.99
N TYR A 46 9.91 -9.42 11.73
CA TYR A 46 10.41 -8.51 12.76
C TYR A 46 9.33 -7.50 13.19
N LYS A 47 9.12 -7.40 14.49
CA LYS A 47 8.25 -6.39 15.11
C LYS A 47 8.65 -6.09 16.55
N LEU A 48 8.20 -4.94 17.04
CA LEU A 48 8.18 -4.62 18.47
C LEU A 48 6.97 -5.27 19.14
N SER A 49 6.99 -5.40 20.46
CA SER A 49 6.02 -6.19 21.21
C SER A 49 4.55 -5.86 20.95
N ASP A 50 4.24 -4.56 20.77
CA ASP A 50 2.87 -4.09 20.56
C ASP A 50 2.55 -3.73 19.10
N GLY A 51 3.50 -3.98 18.18
CA GLY A 51 3.41 -3.63 16.78
C GLY A 51 2.97 -4.78 15.87
N GLU A 52 2.83 -4.44 14.59
CA GLU A 52 2.65 -5.39 13.49
C GLU A 52 3.98 -5.61 12.76
N CYS A 53 4.27 -6.83 12.33
CA CYS A 53 5.32 -7.10 11.37
C CYS A 53 4.81 -6.85 9.92
N LEU A 54 5.73 -6.74 8.95
CA LEU A 54 5.32 -6.48 7.55
C LEU A 54 4.50 -7.63 6.95
N ARG A 55 4.73 -8.85 7.39
CA ARG A 55 3.93 -10.01 6.98
C ARG A 55 2.46 -9.88 7.40
N GLU A 56 2.20 -9.53 8.65
CA GLU A 56 0.84 -9.30 9.16
C GLU A 56 0.14 -8.17 8.39
N VAL A 57 0.86 -7.09 8.11
CA VAL A 57 0.36 -5.95 7.31
C VAL A 57 0.03 -6.38 5.89
N GLN A 58 0.94 -7.08 5.23
CA GLN A 58 0.76 -7.60 3.86
C GLN A 58 -0.45 -8.52 3.76
N GLU A 59 -0.54 -9.51 4.64
CA GLU A 59 -1.62 -10.51 4.63
C GLU A 59 -3.00 -9.87 4.80
N ARG A 60 -3.17 -8.93 5.75
CA ARG A 60 -4.46 -8.28 5.94
C ARG A 60 -4.84 -7.36 4.77
N ASN A 61 -3.85 -6.64 4.20
CA ASN A 61 -4.09 -5.79 3.03
C ASN A 61 -4.46 -6.61 1.79
N ILE A 62 -3.75 -7.71 1.52
CA ILE A 62 -4.05 -8.59 0.37
C ILE A 62 -5.42 -9.27 0.55
N ARG A 63 -5.75 -9.73 1.75
CA ARG A 63 -7.08 -10.28 2.04
C ARG A 63 -8.19 -9.25 1.79
N ALA A 64 -7.99 -8.00 2.22
CA ALA A 64 -8.94 -6.92 1.95
C ALA A 64 -9.05 -6.61 0.46
N LEU A 65 -7.91 -6.55 -0.23
CA LEU A 65 -7.85 -6.29 -1.67
C LEU A 65 -8.59 -7.37 -2.46
N ASN A 66 -8.34 -8.65 -2.19
CA ASN A 66 -9.02 -9.76 -2.87
C ASN A 66 -10.53 -9.73 -2.64
N ARG A 67 -10.99 -9.38 -1.43
CA ARG A 67 -12.41 -9.20 -1.14
C ARG A 67 -13.01 -8.07 -1.98
N VAL A 68 -12.34 -6.93 -2.06
CA VAL A 68 -12.77 -5.78 -2.85
C VAL A 68 -12.80 -6.10 -4.35
N LEU A 69 -11.76 -6.77 -4.87
CA LEU A 69 -11.70 -7.19 -6.28
C LEU A 69 -12.86 -8.12 -6.65
N LYS A 70 -13.22 -9.04 -5.77
CA LYS A 70 -14.33 -9.96 -5.98
C LYS A 70 -15.70 -9.26 -5.89
N GLU A 71 -15.87 -8.37 -4.91
CA GLU A 71 -17.13 -7.64 -4.70
C GLU A 71 -17.42 -6.64 -5.82
N TYR A 72 -16.37 -6.01 -6.36
CA TYR A 72 -16.46 -5.00 -7.41
C TYR A 72 -15.84 -5.46 -8.73
N GLU A 73 -16.04 -6.72 -9.09
CA GLU A 73 -15.51 -7.30 -10.33
C GLU A 73 -15.88 -6.45 -11.56
N GLY A 74 -14.89 -6.20 -12.44
CA GLY A 74 -15.05 -5.41 -13.65
C GLY A 74 -15.19 -3.90 -13.43
N LYS A 75 -14.98 -3.39 -12.21
CA LYS A 75 -15.03 -1.97 -11.88
C LYS A 75 -13.64 -1.36 -11.75
N ASN A 76 -13.56 -0.04 -11.97
CA ASN A 76 -12.41 0.74 -11.55
C ASN A 76 -12.58 1.14 -10.09
N ILE A 77 -11.57 0.85 -9.28
CA ILE A 77 -11.61 1.04 -7.83
C ILE A 77 -10.49 1.99 -7.42
N VAL A 78 -10.80 2.98 -6.59
CA VAL A 78 -9.80 3.86 -5.96
C VAL A 78 -9.70 3.49 -4.49
N VAL A 79 -8.50 3.15 -4.04
CA VAL A 79 -8.21 2.82 -2.63
C VAL A 79 -7.29 3.87 -2.05
N GLY A 80 -7.74 4.56 -1.02
CA GLY A 80 -6.87 5.37 -0.16
C GLY A 80 -6.13 4.46 0.82
N SER A 81 -4.81 4.56 0.86
CA SER A 81 -3.95 3.73 1.70
C SER A 81 -2.80 4.56 2.29
N HIS A 82 -1.79 3.91 2.82
CA HIS A 82 -0.65 4.50 3.52
C HIS A 82 0.66 3.94 2.96
N GLY A 83 1.78 4.61 3.24
CA GLY A 83 3.07 4.29 2.64
C GLY A 83 3.50 2.84 2.83
N THR A 84 3.57 2.35 4.06
CA THR A 84 3.99 0.96 4.34
C THR A 84 2.96 -0.05 3.84
N ALA A 85 1.67 0.19 4.08
CA ALA A 85 0.60 -0.69 3.63
C ALA A 85 0.65 -0.89 2.10
N LEU A 86 0.73 0.21 1.33
CA LEU A 86 0.82 0.14 -0.13
C LEU A 86 2.11 -0.55 -0.60
N SER A 87 3.26 -0.25 0.02
CA SER A 87 4.54 -0.89 -0.33
C SER A 87 4.51 -2.41 -0.11
N THR A 88 3.85 -2.88 0.95
CA THR A 88 3.69 -4.32 1.17
C THR A 88 2.76 -4.97 0.14
N ILE A 89 1.73 -4.27 -0.35
CA ILE A 89 0.89 -4.75 -1.45
C ILE A 89 1.72 -4.91 -2.73
N ILE A 90 2.53 -3.90 -3.07
CA ILE A 90 3.40 -3.99 -4.26
C ILE A 90 4.37 -5.16 -4.11
N ASN A 91 5.06 -5.28 -2.97
CA ASN A 91 5.99 -6.38 -2.69
C ASN A 91 5.33 -7.76 -2.78
N PHE A 92 4.04 -7.88 -2.51
CA PHE A 92 3.33 -9.15 -2.67
C PHE A 92 3.33 -9.64 -4.12
N TYR A 93 3.09 -8.72 -5.07
CA TYR A 93 3.03 -9.02 -6.50
C TYR A 93 4.38 -8.89 -7.20
N ASP A 94 5.25 -7.99 -6.73
CA ASP A 94 6.61 -7.78 -7.22
C ASP A 94 7.62 -7.79 -6.07
N LYS A 95 8.31 -8.91 -5.90
CA LYS A 95 9.29 -9.13 -4.83
C LYS A 95 10.55 -8.26 -4.95
N SER A 96 10.77 -7.59 -6.07
CA SER A 96 11.86 -6.62 -6.21
C SER A 96 11.58 -5.32 -5.45
N CYS A 97 10.31 -5.01 -5.17
CA CYS A 97 9.93 -3.86 -4.35
C CYS A 97 10.28 -4.12 -2.87
N GLY A 98 11.30 -3.46 -2.38
CA GLY A 98 11.85 -3.61 -1.03
C GLY A 98 11.99 -2.28 -0.30
N HIS A 99 12.96 -2.21 0.61
CA HIS A 99 13.20 -1.00 1.43
C HIS A 99 13.55 0.22 0.59
N GLY A 100 14.35 0.08 -0.47
CA GLY A 100 14.75 1.19 -1.34
C GLY A 100 13.55 1.85 -2.02
N GLU A 101 12.63 1.07 -2.58
CA GLU A 101 11.40 1.59 -3.16
C GLU A 101 10.49 2.21 -2.11
N PHE A 102 10.44 1.65 -0.90
CA PHE A 102 9.71 2.24 0.21
C PHE A 102 10.22 3.62 0.58
N GLU A 103 11.55 3.82 0.62
CA GLU A 103 12.16 5.13 0.88
C GLU A 103 11.83 6.15 -0.22
N GLU A 104 11.89 5.73 -1.48
CA GLU A 104 11.51 6.57 -2.63
C GLU A 104 10.04 7.01 -2.53
N ILE A 105 9.14 6.08 -2.22
CA ILE A 105 7.71 6.36 -2.01
C ILE A 105 7.50 7.37 -0.90
N ASN A 106 8.20 7.20 0.22
CA ASN A 106 8.04 8.05 1.39
C ASN A 106 8.44 9.51 1.12
N SER A 107 9.24 9.75 0.09
CA SER A 107 9.64 11.09 -0.37
C SER A 107 8.67 11.75 -1.35
N LEU A 108 7.75 10.98 -1.96
CA LEU A 108 6.81 11.41 -3.00
C LEU A 108 5.37 11.37 -2.47
N MET A 109 4.79 12.55 -2.19
CA MET A 109 3.38 12.65 -1.78
C MET A 109 2.63 13.67 -2.66
N PRO A 110 1.52 13.36 -3.30
CA PRO A 110 0.84 12.06 -3.32
C PRO A 110 1.54 11.03 -4.20
N TRP A 111 1.48 9.77 -3.80
CA TRP A 111 1.98 8.65 -4.56
C TRP A 111 0.83 7.79 -5.10
N ILE A 112 0.84 7.50 -6.40
CA ILE A 112 -0.24 6.77 -7.05
C ILE A 112 0.32 5.53 -7.72
N VAL A 113 -0.30 4.40 -7.44
CA VAL A 113 -0.02 3.13 -8.11
C VAL A 113 -1.30 2.59 -8.72
N LYS A 114 -1.24 2.24 -9.99
CA LYS A 114 -2.32 1.55 -10.68
C LYS A 114 -1.97 0.07 -10.81
N PHE A 115 -2.85 -0.77 -10.31
CA PHE A 115 -2.80 -2.21 -10.51
C PHE A 115 -3.85 -2.60 -11.54
N VAL A 116 -3.48 -3.49 -12.45
CA VAL A 116 -4.40 -4.11 -13.40
C VAL A 116 -4.55 -5.58 -13.02
N PHE A 117 -5.79 -6.02 -12.85
CA PHE A 117 -6.10 -7.38 -12.46
C PHE A 117 -6.91 -8.10 -13.54
N ASP A 118 -6.62 -9.39 -13.69
CA ASP A 118 -7.49 -10.37 -14.35
C ASP A 118 -7.96 -11.35 -13.25
N GLY A 119 -9.22 -11.19 -12.81
CA GLY A 119 -9.68 -11.81 -11.57
C GLY A 119 -8.86 -11.33 -10.35
N GLU A 120 -8.22 -12.25 -9.65
CA GLU A 120 -7.30 -11.95 -8.54
C GLU A 120 -5.82 -11.89 -8.97
N GLN A 121 -5.52 -12.17 -10.24
CA GLN A 121 -4.17 -12.12 -10.78
C GLN A 121 -3.79 -10.69 -11.15
N CYS A 122 -2.74 -10.14 -10.52
CA CYS A 122 -2.15 -8.87 -10.93
C CYS A 122 -1.35 -9.07 -12.22
N VAL A 123 -1.76 -8.40 -13.30
CA VAL A 123 -1.13 -8.52 -14.62
C VAL A 123 -0.24 -7.35 -14.96
N GLU A 124 -0.42 -6.20 -14.29
CA GLU A 124 0.38 -5.00 -14.52
C GLU A 124 0.38 -4.12 -13.27
N ILE A 125 1.52 -3.48 -12.99
CA ILE A 125 1.66 -2.45 -11.96
C ILE A 125 2.30 -1.22 -12.60
N GLN A 126 1.67 -0.06 -12.45
CA GLN A 126 2.14 1.23 -12.94
C GLN A 126 2.35 2.19 -11.76
N LYS A 127 3.57 2.70 -11.59
CA LYS A 127 3.86 3.82 -10.68
C LYS A 127 3.63 5.13 -11.42
N ILE A 128 2.79 6.02 -10.89
CA ILE A 128 2.44 7.29 -11.52
C ILE A 128 3.02 8.43 -10.70
N ASN A 129 4.05 9.08 -11.23
CA ASN A 129 4.59 10.29 -10.63
C ASN A 129 3.84 11.51 -11.17
N VAL A 130 3.01 12.11 -10.30
CA VAL A 130 2.15 13.25 -10.67
C VAL A 130 2.92 14.55 -10.90
N PHE A 131 4.16 14.67 -10.42
CA PHE A 131 4.97 15.88 -10.53
C PHE A 131 5.70 16.00 -11.88
N ASN A 132 6.11 14.89 -12.48
CA ASN A 132 6.84 14.87 -13.75
C ASN A 132 6.05 14.24 -14.89
N LYS A 133 4.80 13.87 -14.67
CA LYS A 133 3.90 13.19 -15.63
C LYS A 133 4.51 11.92 -16.27
N LYS A 134 5.48 11.31 -15.61
CA LYS A 134 6.04 10.02 -16.03
C LYS A 134 5.26 8.89 -15.39
N THR A 135 5.04 7.84 -16.17
CA THR A 135 4.48 6.58 -15.70
C THR A 135 5.57 5.52 -15.88
N ASP A 136 6.01 4.95 -14.78
CA ASP A 136 6.97 3.86 -14.79
C ASP A 136 6.22 2.54 -14.61
N TYR A 137 6.48 1.59 -15.51
CA TYR A 137 5.89 0.26 -15.46
C TYR A 137 6.80 -0.65 -14.65
N ILE A 138 6.22 -1.34 -13.69
CA ILE A 138 6.85 -2.45 -12.99
C ILE A 138 6.33 -3.70 -13.69
N ALA A 139 7.24 -4.41 -14.25
CA ALA A 139 6.90 -5.63 -15.01
C ALA A 139 6.50 -6.78 -14.09
#